data_cfd1f24c3a1d69a179f2aa605b5f5ca3
#
_entry.id   cfd1f24c3a1d69a179f2aa605b5f5ca3
#
_cell.length_a   1.000
_cell.length_b   1.000
_cell.length_c   1.000
_cell.angle_alpha   90.00
_cell.angle_beta   90.00
_cell.angle_gamma   90.00
#
_symmetry.space_group_name_H-M   'P 1'
#
loop_
_entity.id
_entity.type
_entity.pdbx_description
1 polymer ?
#
loop_
_entity_poly.entity_id
_entity_poly.type
_entity_poly.pdbx_seq_one_letter_code
_entity_poly.pdbx_strand_id
1 'polypeptide(L)'
;MSEKIRILVAEDHLVARVGVITIVNMQEDMTVVAEAANGHQAVEMFRLHQPDVTLLDLRMPGMGGVDAALVIRSEFPGARMVALTTYGGDEDIRRALAAGVQAYLTKDVLHDELLKAIRAVNAGQTYLPAAVAASLAAQLPRPDLSAREVQVLAQIVRGLANKQIAFTLNIAEHTVKNHVKNILSKLGVQDRTQAATAAIQRGIIHL
;
A
#
# COMPACT_ATOMS: atom_id res chain seq x y z
N MET A 1 15.55 11.75 30.90
CA MET A 1 14.42 10.95 30.40
C MET A 1 14.59 10.92 28.90
N SER A 2 14.67 9.76 28.24
CA SER A 2 14.71 9.67 26.78
C SER A 2 13.39 10.22 26.24
N GLU A 3 13.44 11.02 25.19
CA GLU A 3 12.26 11.54 24.51
C GLU A 3 11.52 10.37 23.88
N LYS A 4 10.19 10.28 24.06
CA LYS A 4 9.38 9.19 23.52
C LYS A 4 9.24 9.35 22.02
N ILE A 5 9.26 8.24 21.27
CA ILE A 5 8.95 8.21 19.83
C ILE A 5 7.49 8.65 19.64
N ARG A 6 7.28 9.72 18.91
CA ARG A 6 5.98 10.33 18.64
C ARG A 6 5.38 9.69 17.40
N ILE A 7 4.20 9.09 17.51
CA ILE A 7 3.62 8.25 16.47
C ILE A 7 2.27 8.81 16.00
N LEU A 8 2.08 8.90 14.69
CA LEU A 8 0.78 9.08 14.05
C LEU A 8 0.25 7.71 13.60
N VAL A 9 -1.01 7.39 13.92
CA VAL A 9 -1.68 6.17 13.46
C VAL A 9 -2.78 6.54 12.48
N ALA A 10 -2.67 6.10 11.22
CA ALA A 10 -3.66 6.29 10.16
C ALA A 10 -4.26 4.94 9.76
N GLU A 11 -5.51 4.71 10.11
CA GLU A 11 -6.24 3.45 9.97
C GLU A 11 -7.76 3.74 9.93
N ASP A 12 -8.48 3.28 8.91
CA ASP A 12 -9.92 3.53 8.79
C ASP A 12 -10.77 2.61 9.67
N HIS A 13 -10.30 1.38 9.95
CA HIS A 13 -11.00 0.43 10.80
C HIS A 13 -10.81 0.77 12.28
N LEU A 14 -11.88 1.22 12.94
CA LEU A 14 -11.84 1.67 14.35
C LEU A 14 -11.19 0.66 15.29
N VAL A 15 -11.54 -0.63 15.19
CA VAL A 15 -11.03 -1.67 16.09
C VAL A 15 -9.52 -1.87 15.90
N ALA A 16 -9.06 -1.89 14.64
CA ALA A 16 -7.63 -2.01 14.32
C ALA A 16 -6.86 -0.78 14.82
N ARG A 17 -7.40 0.42 14.58
CA ARG A 17 -6.79 1.68 15.04
C ARG A 17 -6.63 1.69 16.57
N VAL A 18 -7.70 1.39 17.32
CA VAL A 18 -7.65 1.31 18.79
C VAL A 18 -6.66 0.26 19.26
N GLY A 19 -6.61 -0.91 18.60
CA GLY A 19 -5.65 -1.97 18.92
C GLY A 19 -4.20 -1.50 18.77
N VAL A 20 -3.86 -0.90 17.64
CA VAL A 20 -2.51 -0.37 17.37
C VAL A 20 -2.15 0.73 18.38
N ILE A 21 -3.06 1.69 18.63
CA ILE A 21 -2.84 2.77 19.61
C ILE A 21 -2.57 2.19 21.00
N THR A 22 -3.33 1.19 21.42
CA THR A 22 -3.16 0.54 22.72
C THR A 22 -1.80 -0.12 22.81
N ILE A 23 -1.40 -0.94 21.81
CA ILE A 23 -0.10 -1.62 21.76
C ILE A 23 1.05 -0.62 21.87
N VAL A 24 0.99 0.46 21.12
CA VAL A 24 2.00 1.52 21.10
C VAL A 24 2.09 2.24 22.46
N ASN A 25 0.96 2.66 23.01
CA ASN A 25 0.92 3.41 24.27
C ASN A 25 1.27 2.57 25.51
N MET A 26 1.25 1.23 25.41
CA MET A 26 1.77 0.34 26.45
C MET A 26 3.31 0.36 26.54
N GLN A 27 4.00 0.94 25.57
CA GLN A 27 5.45 1.03 25.57
C GLN A 27 5.92 2.30 26.32
N GLU A 28 6.97 2.16 27.11
CA GLU A 28 7.54 3.29 27.86
C GLU A 28 8.25 4.32 26.95
N ASP A 29 8.77 3.84 25.80
CA ASP A 29 9.56 4.61 24.83
C ASP A 29 8.76 5.19 23.67
N MET A 30 7.41 5.02 23.65
CA MET A 30 6.55 5.45 22.56
C MET A 30 5.32 6.22 23.06
N THR A 31 4.71 7.02 22.15
CA THR A 31 3.43 7.67 22.42
C THR A 31 2.73 7.99 21.11
N VAL A 32 1.42 7.72 21.02
CA VAL A 32 0.59 8.17 19.92
C VAL A 32 0.23 9.64 20.15
N VAL A 33 0.60 10.50 19.20
CA VAL A 33 0.37 11.96 19.27
C VAL A 33 -0.78 12.40 18.39
N ALA A 34 -1.19 11.57 17.40
CA ALA A 34 -2.32 11.84 16.54
C ALA A 34 -2.86 10.54 15.94
N GLU A 35 -4.12 10.59 15.53
CA GLU A 35 -4.80 9.52 14.79
C GLU A 35 -5.55 10.07 13.58
N ALA A 36 -5.72 9.24 12.56
CA ALA A 36 -6.43 9.57 11.32
C ALA A 36 -7.25 8.36 10.84
N ALA A 37 -8.40 8.62 10.24
CA ALA A 37 -9.29 7.59 9.69
C ALA A 37 -9.27 7.52 8.15
N ASN A 38 -8.46 8.33 7.49
CA ASN A 38 -8.25 8.33 6.04
C ASN A 38 -6.98 9.10 5.69
N GLY A 39 -6.55 9.00 4.41
CA GLY A 39 -5.31 9.63 3.95
C GLY A 39 -5.30 11.15 4.04
N HIS A 40 -6.42 11.83 3.80
CA HIS A 40 -6.49 13.29 3.94
C HIS A 40 -6.20 13.72 5.38
N GLN A 41 -6.86 13.09 6.34
CA GLN A 41 -6.61 13.33 7.76
C GLN A 41 -5.17 12.98 8.14
N ALA A 42 -4.60 11.89 7.59
CA ALA A 42 -3.21 11.52 7.86
C ALA A 42 -2.24 12.64 7.45
N VAL A 43 -2.43 13.23 6.28
CA VAL A 43 -1.62 14.37 5.81
C VAL A 43 -1.80 15.60 6.72
N GLU A 44 -3.03 15.94 7.09
CA GLU A 44 -3.32 17.07 7.99
C GLU A 44 -2.69 16.86 9.38
N MET A 45 -2.85 15.68 9.97
CA MET A 45 -2.29 15.35 11.28
C MET A 45 -0.76 15.31 11.24
N PHE A 46 -0.17 14.85 10.12
CA PHE A 46 1.28 14.89 9.95
C PHE A 46 1.81 16.34 9.97
N ARG A 47 1.17 17.23 9.20
CA ARG A 47 1.54 18.66 9.16
C ARG A 47 1.47 19.31 10.54
N LEU A 48 0.40 19.01 11.30
CA LEU A 48 0.14 19.60 12.61
C LEU A 48 1.09 19.09 13.69
N HIS A 49 1.32 17.78 13.74
CA HIS A 49 2.01 17.13 14.84
C HIS A 49 3.48 16.77 14.53
N GLN A 50 3.87 16.70 13.26
CA GLN A 50 5.21 16.29 12.81
C GLN A 50 5.74 15.09 13.61
N PRO A 51 5.10 13.92 13.48
CA PRO A 51 5.47 12.73 14.24
C PRO A 51 6.84 12.19 13.80
N ASP A 52 7.51 11.45 14.69
CA ASP A 52 8.76 10.77 14.37
C ASP A 52 8.53 9.58 13.43
N VAL A 53 7.41 8.87 13.61
CA VAL A 53 7.01 7.73 12.77
C VAL A 53 5.51 7.79 12.49
N THR A 54 5.11 7.52 11.25
CA THR A 54 3.70 7.36 10.85
C THR A 54 3.41 5.91 10.53
N LEU A 55 2.43 5.32 11.21
CA LEU A 55 1.84 4.03 10.84
C LEU A 55 0.69 4.30 9.89
N LEU A 56 0.71 3.69 8.71
CA LEU A 56 -0.17 4.07 7.61
C LEU A 56 -0.82 2.83 6.99
N ASP A 57 -2.13 2.68 7.17
CA ASP A 57 -2.86 1.68 6.38
C ASP A 57 -2.86 2.10 4.92
N LEU A 58 -2.52 1.17 4.04
CA LEU A 58 -2.50 1.42 2.60
C LEU A 58 -3.90 1.52 2.01
N ARG A 59 -4.89 0.88 2.64
CA ARG A 59 -6.27 0.80 2.15
C ARG A 59 -7.22 1.60 3.01
N MET A 60 -7.38 2.85 2.66
CA MET A 60 -8.34 3.75 3.31
C MET A 60 -9.27 4.38 2.27
N PRO A 61 -10.52 4.73 2.63
CA PRO A 61 -11.47 5.35 1.72
C PRO A 61 -11.02 6.75 1.27
N GLY A 62 -11.33 7.09 0.02
CA GLY A 62 -10.93 8.35 -0.60
C GLY A 62 -9.45 8.37 -0.96
N MET A 63 -8.62 9.07 -0.19
CA MET A 63 -7.17 9.04 -0.34
C MET A 63 -6.61 7.81 0.37
N GLY A 64 -6.00 6.89 -0.39
CA GLY A 64 -5.31 5.72 0.16
C GLY A 64 -3.99 6.08 0.83
N GLY A 65 -3.42 5.11 1.59
CA GLY A 65 -2.17 5.34 2.31
C GLY A 65 -0.97 5.59 1.42
N VAL A 66 -0.90 4.96 0.24
CA VAL A 66 0.18 5.23 -0.71
C VAL A 66 0.15 6.67 -1.19
N ASP A 67 -1.03 7.19 -1.53
CA ASP A 67 -1.18 8.57 -1.99
C ASP A 67 -0.88 9.57 -0.85
N ALA A 68 -1.32 9.26 0.36
CA ALA A 68 -0.96 10.04 1.56
C ALA A 68 0.56 10.03 1.80
N ALA A 69 1.22 8.87 1.67
CA ALA A 69 2.68 8.77 1.80
C ALA A 69 3.42 9.62 0.77
N LEU A 70 2.97 9.63 -0.50
CA LEU A 70 3.54 10.48 -1.55
C LEU A 70 3.41 11.96 -1.21
N VAL A 71 2.24 12.41 -0.74
CA VAL A 71 2.03 13.81 -0.34
C VAL A 71 2.93 14.17 0.84
N ILE A 72 2.92 13.34 1.91
CA ILE A 72 3.77 13.56 3.09
C ILE A 72 5.24 13.60 2.69
N ARG A 73 5.72 12.67 1.86
CA ARG A 73 7.12 12.63 1.41
C ARG A 73 7.51 13.85 0.58
N SER A 74 6.60 14.36 -0.27
CA SER A 74 6.86 15.54 -1.09
C SER A 74 7.03 16.82 -0.25
N GLU A 75 6.28 16.94 0.84
CA GLU A 75 6.34 18.08 1.75
C GLU A 75 7.43 17.91 2.82
N PHE A 76 7.64 16.70 3.28
CA PHE A 76 8.58 16.33 4.35
C PHE A 76 9.51 15.20 3.87
N PRO A 77 10.62 15.51 3.16
CA PRO A 77 11.52 14.47 2.62
C PRO A 77 12.10 13.53 3.66
N GLY A 78 12.21 13.96 4.92
CA GLY A 78 12.68 13.16 6.06
C GLY A 78 11.60 12.32 6.77
N ALA A 79 10.33 12.36 6.32
CA ALA A 79 9.24 11.64 6.99
C ALA A 79 9.52 10.14 7.06
N ARG A 80 9.26 9.52 8.21
CA ARG A 80 9.43 8.10 8.45
C ARG A 80 8.08 7.42 8.51
N MET A 81 7.89 6.41 7.65
CA MET A 81 6.57 5.80 7.45
C MET A 81 6.67 4.28 7.45
N VAL A 82 5.75 3.63 8.15
CA VAL A 82 5.54 2.18 8.22
C VAL A 82 4.19 1.88 7.60
N ALA A 83 4.14 1.07 6.55
CA ALA A 83 2.90 0.60 5.98
C ALA A 83 2.34 -0.58 6.80
N LEU A 84 1.04 -0.52 7.10
CA LEU A 84 0.24 -1.60 7.65
C LEU A 84 -0.83 -1.99 6.64
N THR A 85 -1.00 -3.28 6.34
CA THR A 85 -2.00 -3.71 5.36
C THR A 85 -2.55 -5.10 5.68
N THR A 86 -3.77 -5.38 5.27
CA THR A 86 -4.35 -6.73 5.36
C THR A 86 -3.87 -7.66 4.26
N TYR A 87 -3.29 -7.13 3.18
CA TYR A 87 -2.85 -7.90 2.02
C TYR A 87 -1.43 -7.52 1.62
N GLY A 88 -0.60 -8.52 1.39
CA GLY A 88 0.79 -8.37 0.96
C GLY A 88 0.98 -8.57 -0.55
N GLY A 89 0.14 -7.94 -1.39
CA GLY A 89 0.31 -8.03 -2.85
C GLY A 89 1.61 -7.37 -3.30
N ASP A 90 2.34 -8.02 -4.21
CA ASP A 90 3.64 -7.56 -4.70
C ASP A 90 3.61 -6.11 -5.21
N GLU A 91 2.53 -5.74 -5.88
CA GLU A 91 2.36 -4.38 -6.42
C GLU A 91 2.11 -3.35 -5.33
N ASP A 92 1.36 -3.70 -4.28
CA ASP A 92 1.15 -2.82 -3.12
C ASP A 92 2.48 -2.57 -2.38
N ILE A 93 3.30 -3.62 -2.20
CA ILE A 93 4.65 -3.51 -1.63
C ILE A 93 5.50 -2.55 -2.46
N ARG A 94 5.56 -2.76 -3.79
CA ARG A 94 6.36 -1.94 -4.70
C ARG A 94 5.93 -0.47 -4.66
N ARG A 95 4.63 -0.20 -4.71
CA ARG A 95 4.08 1.16 -4.65
C ARG A 95 4.37 1.85 -3.33
N ALA A 96 4.22 1.15 -2.21
CA ALA A 96 4.52 1.70 -0.89
C ALA A 96 6.01 2.07 -0.75
N LEU A 97 6.91 1.17 -1.17
CA LEU A 97 8.36 1.45 -1.14
C LEU A 97 8.75 2.59 -2.09
N ALA A 98 8.17 2.65 -3.29
CA ALA A 98 8.38 3.76 -4.22
C ALA A 98 7.86 5.10 -3.67
N ALA A 99 6.81 5.09 -2.83
CA ALA A 99 6.33 6.26 -2.10
C ALA A 99 7.21 6.64 -0.90
N GLY A 100 8.31 5.89 -0.66
CA GLY A 100 9.28 6.19 0.38
C GLY A 100 8.93 5.63 1.76
N VAL A 101 8.06 4.63 1.85
CA VAL A 101 7.80 3.88 3.08
C VAL A 101 9.04 3.04 3.43
N GLN A 102 9.47 3.04 4.70
CA GLN A 102 10.67 2.33 5.14
C GLN A 102 10.39 0.95 5.76
N ALA A 103 9.15 0.68 6.15
CA ALA A 103 8.76 -0.64 6.63
C ALA A 103 7.40 -1.03 6.07
N TYR A 104 7.23 -2.32 5.79
CA TYR A 104 5.98 -2.89 5.29
C TYR A 104 5.60 -4.10 6.12
N LEU A 105 4.45 -4.05 6.77
CA LEU A 105 3.93 -5.09 7.64
C LEU A 105 2.51 -5.48 7.23
N THR A 106 2.19 -6.76 7.33
CA THR A 106 0.80 -7.22 7.25
C THR A 106 0.14 -7.14 8.62
N LYS A 107 -1.16 -6.86 8.69
CA LYS A 107 -1.89 -6.65 9.97
C LYS A 107 -2.04 -7.93 10.82
N ASP A 108 -1.67 -9.08 10.28
CA ASP A 108 -1.60 -10.37 10.97
C ASP A 108 -0.27 -10.61 11.71
N VAL A 109 0.70 -9.69 11.57
CA VAL A 109 1.96 -9.80 12.30
C VAL A 109 1.75 -9.67 13.82
N LEU A 110 2.60 -10.36 14.56
CA LEU A 110 2.66 -10.25 16.01
C LEU A 110 3.02 -8.81 16.42
N HIS A 111 2.47 -8.34 17.55
CA HIS A 111 2.72 -6.98 18.06
C HIS A 111 4.21 -6.65 18.19
N ASP A 112 5.05 -7.63 18.53
CA ASP A 112 6.50 -7.46 18.64
C ASP A 112 7.17 -7.01 17.34
N GLU A 113 6.70 -7.50 16.20
CA GLU A 113 7.21 -7.10 14.89
C GLU A 113 6.87 -5.63 14.58
N LEU A 114 5.66 -5.18 14.94
CA LEU A 114 5.25 -3.79 14.80
C LEU A 114 6.18 -2.88 15.62
N LEU A 115 6.44 -3.21 16.89
CA LEU A 115 7.29 -2.42 17.75
C LEU A 115 8.75 -2.39 17.28
N LYS A 116 9.26 -3.52 16.78
CA LYS A 116 10.60 -3.58 16.15
C LYS A 116 10.68 -2.69 14.92
N ALA A 117 9.67 -2.74 14.05
CA ALA A 117 9.61 -1.91 12.83
C ALA A 117 9.60 -0.41 13.19
N ILE A 118 8.80 0.00 14.19
CA ILE A 118 8.73 1.40 14.64
C ILE A 118 10.12 1.86 15.11
N ARG A 119 10.80 1.08 15.98
CA ARG A 119 12.13 1.43 16.49
C ARG A 119 13.18 1.49 15.38
N ALA A 120 13.17 0.51 14.46
CA ALA A 120 14.09 0.48 13.33
C ALA A 120 13.92 1.69 12.42
N VAL A 121 12.66 2.01 12.05
CA VAL A 121 12.34 3.15 11.17
C VAL A 121 12.65 4.48 11.87
N ASN A 122 12.40 4.58 13.18
CA ASN A 122 12.81 5.75 13.97
C ASN A 122 14.34 5.94 14.00
N ALA A 123 15.09 4.85 14.00
CA ALA A 123 16.56 4.89 13.87
C ALA A 123 17.06 5.12 12.43
N GLY A 124 16.17 5.38 11.47
CA GLY A 124 16.52 5.61 10.07
C GLY A 124 16.82 4.33 9.27
N GLN A 125 16.46 3.17 9.80
CA GLN A 125 16.67 1.87 9.16
C GLN A 125 15.41 1.45 8.38
N THR A 126 15.60 0.64 7.34
CA THR A 126 14.50 -0.05 6.64
C THR A 126 14.20 -1.37 7.35
N TYR A 127 12.92 -1.68 7.52
CA TYR A 127 12.46 -2.93 8.12
C TYR A 127 11.50 -3.67 7.19
N LEU A 128 11.97 -4.75 6.59
CA LEU A 128 11.18 -5.61 5.70
C LEU A 128 11.23 -7.04 6.25
N PRO A 129 10.09 -7.63 6.65
CA PRO A 129 10.04 -9.05 7.02
C PRO A 129 10.57 -9.93 5.90
N ALA A 130 11.15 -11.08 6.25
CA ALA A 130 11.80 -11.98 5.29
C ALA A 130 10.88 -12.39 4.13
N ALA A 131 9.58 -12.59 4.38
CA ALA A 131 8.58 -12.89 3.36
C ALA A 131 8.42 -11.75 2.34
N VAL A 132 8.38 -10.49 2.81
CA VAL A 132 8.30 -9.29 1.96
C VAL A 132 9.58 -9.12 1.16
N ALA A 133 10.74 -9.29 1.80
CA ALA A 133 12.05 -9.22 1.14
C ALA A 133 12.21 -10.32 0.07
N ALA A 134 11.75 -11.55 0.34
CA ALA A 134 11.76 -12.66 -0.61
C ALA A 134 10.84 -12.39 -1.80
N SER A 135 9.63 -11.84 -1.57
CA SER A 135 8.70 -11.44 -2.64
C SER A 135 9.34 -10.39 -3.57
N LEU A 136 10.01 -9.40 -3.01
CA LEU A 136 10.74 -8.40 -3.79
C LEU A 136 11.92 -9.00 -4.57
N ALA A 137 12.69 -9.90 -3.96
CA ALA A 137 13.84 -10.55 -4.59
C ALA A 137 13.45 -11.53 -5.71
N ALA A 138 12.27 -12.17 -5.60
CA ALA A 138 11.73 -13.08 -6.62
C ALA A 138 11.23 -12.34 -7.86
N GLN A 139 11.16 -11.02 -7.83
CA GLN A 139 10.70 -10.21 -8.95
C GLN A 139 11.87 -9.91 -9.89
N LEU A 140 12.05 -10.78 -10.88
CA LEU A 140 12.63 -10.34 -12.15
C LEU A 140 11.82 -9.12 -12.65
N PRO A 141 12.45 -8.10 -13.28
CA PRO A 141 11.72 -6.93 -13.78
C PRO A 141 10.64 -7.39 -14.76
N ARG A 142 9.39 -7.46 -14.26
CA ARG A 142 8.23 -7.71 -15.12
C ARG A 142 7.86 -6.38 -15.73
N PRO A 143 7.59 -6.31 -17.04
CA PRO A 143 7.20 -5.05 -17.68
C PRO A 143 5.93 -4.52 -17.03
N ASP A 144 5.99 -3.29 -16.53
CA ASP A 144 4.84 -2.62 -15.91
C ASP A 144 3.65 -2.54 -16.87
N LEU A 145 2.43 -2.72 -16.35
CA LEU A 145 1.24 -2.44 -17.12
C LEU A 145 1.14 -0.94 -17.38
N SER A 146 0.87 -0.55 -18.62
CA SER A 146 0.57 0.84 -18.94
C SER A 146 -0.74 1.28 -18.28
N ALA A 147 -0.94 2.58 -18.09
CA ALA A 147 -2.19 3.12 -17.56
C ALA A 147 -3.43 2.61 -18.30
N ARG A 148 -3.31 2.41 -19.62
CA ARG A 148 -4.39 1.89 -20.45
C ARG A 148 -4.64 0.39 -20.21
N GLU A 149 -3.60 -0.39 -20.01
CA GLU A 149 -3.72 -1.81 -19.67
C GLU A 149 -4.33 -1.99 -18.27
N VAL A 150 -4.01 -1.14 -17.31
CA VAL A 150 -4.66 -1.13 -15.98
C VAL A 150 -6.15 -0.81 -16.10
N GLN A 151 -6.56 0.17 -16.92
CA GLN A 151 -7.96 0.46 -17.17
C GLN A 151 -8.71 -0.73 -17.78
N VAL A 152 -8.11 -1.42 -18.76
CA VAL A 152 -8.69 -2.62 -19.37
C VAL A 152 -8.78 -3.75 -18.34
N LEU A 153 -7.73 -3.97 -17.56
CA LEU A 153 -7.67 -5.00 -16.51
C LEU A 153 -8.75 -4.78 -15.44
N ALA A 154 -9.00 -3.54 -15.05
CA ALA A 154 -10.08 -3.20 -14.11
C ALA A 154 -11.47 -3.63 -14.64
N GLN A 155 -11.72 -3.48 -15.94
CA GLN A 155 -12.98 -3.93 -16.54
C GLN A 155 -13.04 -5.48 -16.67
N ILE A 156 -11.89 -6.13 -16.87
CA ILE A 156 -11.78 -7.59 -16.85
C ILE A 156 -12.15 -8.14 -15.46
N VAL A 157 -11.64 -7.52 -14.41
CA VAL A 157 -11.95 -7.89 -13.01
C VAL A 157 -13.44 -7.75 -12.70
N ARG A 158 -14.12 -6.76 -13.30
CA ARG A 158 -15.58 -6.57 -13.24
C ARG A 158 -16.37 -7.57 -14.09
N GLY A 159 -15.71 -8.46 -14.83
CA GLY A 159 -16.35 -9.49 -15.65
C GLY A 159 -16.83 -9.03 -17.04
N LEU A 160 -16.51 -7.82 -17.50
CA LEU A 160 -17.00 -7.28 -18.77
C LEU A 160 -16.36 -7.97 -19.98
N ALA A 161 -17.15 -8.30 -21.01
CA ALA A 161 -16.66 -8.81 -22.28
C ALA A 161 -15.93 -7.72 -23.10
N ASN A 162 -15.05 -8.10 -24.04
CA ASN A 162 -14.25 -7.14 -24.82
C ASN A 162 -15.08 -6.06 -25.50
N LYS A 163 -16.26 -6.41 -26.03
CA LYS A 163 -17.19 -5.46 -26.65
C LYS A 163 -17.71 -4.41 -25.65
N GLN A 164 -17.98 -4.82 -24.41
CA GLN A 164 -18.43 -3.93 -23.36
C GLN A 164 -17.27 -3.02 -22.87
N ILE A 165 -16.07 -3.59 -22.75
CA ILE A 165 -14.85 -2.83 -22.42
C ILE A 165 -14.57 -1.78 -23.48
N ALA A 166 -14.68 -2.15 -24.77
CA ALA A 166 -14.50 -1.26 -25.90
C ALA A 166 -15.47 -0.06 -25.83
N PHE A 167 -16.74 -0.33 -25.54
CA PHE A 167 -17.76 0.70 -25.35
C PHE A 167 -17.44 1.60 -24.14
N THR A 168 -17.16 1.00 -22.97
CA THR A 168 -16.88 1.73 -21.73
C THR A 168 -15.65 2.63 -21.83
N LEU A 169 -14.63 2.17 -22.53
CA LEU A 169 -13.36 2.90 -22.67
C LEU A 169 -13.25 3.73 -23.94
N ASN A 170 -14.31 3.75 -24.75
CA ASN A 170 -14.39 4.44 -26.06
C ASN A 170 -13.20 4.11 -26.98
N ILE A 171 -12.97 2.82 -27.22
CA ILE A 171 -11.94 2.28 -28.13
C ILE A 171 -12.50 1.13 -28.97
N ALA A 172 -11.79 0.78 -30.02
CA ALA A 172 -12.21 -0.34 -30.88
C ALA A 172 -12.01 -1.69 -30.16
N GLU A 173 -12.88 -2.67 -30.43
CA GLU A 173 -12.79 -4.01 -29.82
C GLU A 173 -11.46 -4.72 -30.12
N HIS A 174 -10.90 -4.54 -31.30
CA HIS A 174 -9.59 -5.11 -31.64
C HIS A 174 -8.46 -4.52 -30.78
N THR A 175 -8.57 -3.24 -30.39
CA THR A 175 -7.62 -2.58 -29.47
C THR A 175 -7.70 -3.20 -28.08
N VAL A 176 -8.92 -3.51 -27.61
CA VAL A 176 -9.09 -4.23 -26.34
C VAL A 176 -8.44 -5.61 -26.40
N LYS A 177 -8.64 -6.37 -27.50
CA LYS A 177 -7.97 -7.69 -27.68
C LYS A 177 -6.45 -7.59 -27.61
N ASN A 178 -5.86 -6.56 -28.20
CA ASN A 178 -4.42 -6.32 -28.14
C ASN A 178 -3.96 -5.99 -26.70
N HIS A 179 -4.69 -5.14 -25.98
CA HIS A 179 -4.39 -4.88 -24.57
C HIS A 179 -4.50 -6.14 -23.72
N VAL A 180 -5.56 -6.96 -23.92
CA VAL A 180 -5.70 -8.23 -23.19
C VAL A 180 -4.50 -9.14 -23.44
N LYS A 181 -4.08 -9.32 -24.70
CA LYS A 181 -2.89 -10.12 -25.04
C LYS A 181 -1.64 -9.62 -24.31
N ASN A 182 -1.41 -8.31 -24.32
CA ASN A 182 -0.27 -7.70 -23.64
C ASN A 182 -0.33 -7.87 -22.11
N ILE A 183 -1.53 -7.70 -21.52
CA ILE A 183 -1.78 -7.92 -20.09
C ILE A 183 -1.43 -9.36 -19.71
N LEU A 184 -1.94 -10.36 -20.45
CA LEU A 184 -1.66 -11.78 -20.19
C LEU A 184 -0.16 -12.06 -20.22
N SER A 185 0.53 -11.55 -21.25
CA SER A 185 1.99 -11.68 -21.38
C SER A 185 2.74 -11.03 -20.23
N LYS A 186 2.40 -9.79 -19.87
CA LYS A 186 3.05 -9.03 -18.79
C LYS A 186 2.80 -9.62 -17.42
N LEU A 187 1.60 -10.17 -17.16
CA LEU A 187 1.27 -10.84 -15.90
C LEU A 187 1.80 -12.27 -15.84
N GLY A 188 2.24 -12.85 -16.98
CA GLY A 188 2.70 -14.23 -17.07
C GLY A 188 1.58 -15.25 -16.83
N VAL A 189 0.37 -14.96 -17.31
CA VAL A 189 -0.82 -15.81 -17.16
C VAL A 189 -1.38 -16.23 -18.52
N GLN A 190 -2.18 -17.31 -18.56
CA GLN A 190 -2.63 -17.92 -19.81
C GLN A 190 -4.00 -17.41 -20.28
N ASP A 191 -4.86 -16.99 -19.35
CA ASP A 191 -6.23 -16.59 -19.65
C ASP A 191 -6.69 -15.39 -18.83
N ARG A 192 -7.87 -14.84 -19.20
CA ARG A 192 -8.43 -13.64 -18.58
C ARG A 192 -8.88 -13.86 -17.12
N THR A 193 -9.27 -15.08 -16.76
CA THR A 193 -9.68 -15.42 -15.38
C THR A 193 -8.46 -15.39 -14.48
N GLN A 194 -7.36 -16.00 -14.93
CA GLN A 194 -6.08 -15.92 -14.24
C GLN A 194 -5.57 -14.47 -14.14
N ALA A 195 -5.79 -13.65 -15.20
CA ALA A 195 -5.42 -12.24 -15.15
C ALA A 195 -6.23 -11.46 -14.09
N ALA A 196 -7.53 -11.71 -13.99
CA ALA A 196 -8.38 -11.09 -12.96
C ALA A 196 -7.94 -11.50 -11.55
N THR A 197 -7.71 -12.80 -11.33
CA THR A 197 -7.22 -13.33 -10.04
C THR A 197 -5.86 -12.74 -9.68
N ALA A 198 -4.91 -12.73 -10.62
CA ALA A 198 -3.58 -12.15 -10.41
C ALA A 198 -3.64 -10.65 -10.13
N ALA A 199 -4.56 -9.91 -10.78
CA ALA A 199 -4.74 -8.48 -10.55
C ALA A 199 -5.14 -8.16 -9.11
N ILE A 200 -6.05 -8.95 -8.54
CA ILE A 200 -6.52 -8.80 -7.16
C ILE A 200 -5.44 -9.25 -6.17
N GLN A 201 -4.87 -10.45 -6.38
CA GLN A 201 -3.85 -11.02 -5.49
C GLN A 201 -2.58 -10.16 -5.42
N ARG A 202 -2.19 -9.53 -6.54
CA ARG A 202 -0.99 -8.66 -6.61
C ARG A 202 -1.28 -7.22 -6.23
N GLY A 203 -2.51 -6.86 -5.86
CA GLY A 203 -2.89 -5.49 -5.50
C GLY A 203 -2.89 -4.49 -6.67
N ILE A 204 -2.94 -4.97 -7.93
CA ILE A 204 -3.00 -4.09 -9.12
C ILE A 204 -4.36 -3.43 -9.23
N ILE A 205 -5.42 -4.18 -8.92
CA ILE A 205 -6.81 -3.72 -8.93
C ILE A 205 -7.44 -4.07 -7.56
N HIS A 206 -8.12 -3.10 -6.98
CA HIS A 206 -8.91 -3.26 -5.76
C HIS A 206 -10.41 -3.29 -6.10
N LEU A 207 -11.19 -4.13 -5.41
CA LEU A 207 -12.65 -4.23 -5.53
C LEU A 207 -13.35 -3.31 -4.53
#